data_cef98b7ad750d5dd72576881ab8eb64e
#
_entry.id   cef98b7ad750d5dd72576881ab8eb64e
#
_cell.length_a   1.000
_cell.length_b   1.000
_cell.length_c   1.000
_cell.angle_alpha   90.00
_cell.angle_beta   90.00
_cell.angle_gamma   90.00
#
_symmetry.space_group_name_H-M   'P 1'
#
loop_
_entity.id
_entity.type
_entity.pdbx_description
1 polymer ?
#
loop_
_entity_poly.entity_id
_entity_poly.type
_entity_poly.pdbx_seq_one_letter_code
_entity_poly.pdbx_strand_id
1 'polypeptide(L)'
;MNTKHYDLIVLGFGKAGKTLAAKFGSMGKAVAMIEENPLMYGGTCINIACIPTKTMIVAASKGLSYDQVLNQREVVTSRLRNKNFGMLDTNEHVDVYTGHGEFISNKEIDVTAGEDKIVLSGDTIIINTGAVAIKPNIDGIDTASDFYNSTEIQHLSPQPSTLGIIGAGPIGLEFASLYAKLGTKVTVFNIESSILKREEPIVQELANEYLTEQGITILNDVTLNSVSNDGNKPVITANGQNYTFDAVLYATGRKPNTVNIGLENTDITTNERGAIVVNDTCESSVPGVYAVGDVNGGPQFTYISLDDFRIVFGALTGNGQYTLKDRKNIPYTTFLTPPLARIGLTEEDAINKGYTVKTKEMLVATMPRAHVNDYLKGAFKIVVNADNDLILGATLYSQGAEELINLIKMAMDNNIPYTYFKNQIFTHPTMAENLNDLCNF
;
A
#
# COMPACT_ATOMS: atom_id res chain seq x y z
N MET A 1 32.56 2.29 -24.01
CA MET A 1 31.12 1.89 -23.96
C MET A 1 30.32 2.95 -24.69
N ASN A 2 29.30 2.58 -25.46
CA ASN A 2 28.44 3.58 -26.10
C ASN A 2 27.51 4.15 -25.02
N THR A 3 27.59 5.46 -24.80
CA THR A 3 26.66 6.17 -23.91
C THR A 3 25.50 6.73 -24.75
N LYS A 4 24.25 6.43 -24.37
CA LYS A 4 23.05 6.99 -24.97
C LYS A 4 22.45 8.06 -24.07
N HIS A 5 22.13 9.22 -24.63
CA HIS A 5 21.60 10.36 -23.85
C HIS A 5 20.08 10.48 -23.99
N TYR A 6 19.41 10.86 -22.88
CA TYR A 6 17.98 11.05 -22.78
C TYR A 6 17.63 12.37 -22.05
N ASP A 7 16.52 12.99 -22.43
CA ASP A 7 15.93 14.10 -21.67
C ASP A 7 15.50 13.62 -20.26
N LEU A 8 14.98 12.37 -20.19
CA LEU A 8 14.46 11.77 -18.94
C LEU A 8 14.84 10.29 -18.85
N ILE A 9 15.42 9.89 -17.74
CA ILE A 9 15.59 8.48 -17.38
C ILE A 9 14.69 8.16 -16.18
N VAL A 10 13.99 7.04 -16.23
CA VAL A 10 13.17 6.54 -15.12
C VAL A 10 13.68 5.18 -14.69
N LEU A 11 14.13 5.06 -13.45
CA LEU A 11 14.58 3.82 -12.82
C LEU A 11 13.45 3.22 -11.98
N GLY A 12 12.86 2.13 -12.44
CA GLY A 12 11.72 1.44 -11.84
C GLY A 12 10.37 1.82 -12.46
N PHE A 13 9.59 0.81 -12.85
CA PHE A 13 8.31 0.94 -13.57
C PHE A 13 7.11 1.23 -12.65
N GLY A 14 7.33 1.94 -11.52
CA GLY A 14 6.31 2.32 -10.56
C GLY A 14 5.28 3.33 -11.11
N LYS A 15 4.24 3.64 -10.31
CA LYS A 15 3.10 4.47 -10.75
C LYS A 15 3.51 5.87 -11.19
N ALA A 16 4.35 6.56 -10.43
CA ALA A 16 4.81 7.92 -10.79
C ALA A 16 5.71 7.88 -12.02
N GLY A 17 6.75 7.02 -12.00
CA GLY A 17 7.76 6.95 -13.04
C GLY A 17 7.17 6.64 -14.41
N LYS A 18 6.36 5.58 -14.52
CA LYS A 18 5.70 5.25 -15.81
C LYS A 18 4.76 6.35 -16.30
N THR A 19 4.12 7.09 -15.38
CA THR A 19 3.21 8.18 -15.76
C THR A 19 4.01 9.39 -16.27
N LEU A 20 5.17 9.70 -15.63
CA LEU A 20 6.13 10.69 -16.13
C LEU A 20 6.67 10.30 -17.50
N ALA A 21 7.15 9.04 -17.64
CA ALA A 21 7.68 8.54 -18.91
C ALA A 21 6.67 8.68 -20.06
N ALA A 22 5.42 8.21 -19.84
CA ALA A 22 4.37 8.34 -20.86
C ALA A 22 4.06 9.79 -21.19
N LYS A 23 4.02 10.69 -20.19
CA LYS A 23 3.68 12.10 -20.38
C LYS A 23 4.79 12.85 -21.12
N PHE A 24 6.06 12.69 -20.73
CA PHE A 24 7.19 13.32 -21.40
C PHE A 24 7.42 12.75 -22.80
N GLY A 25 7.27 11.42 -22.99
CA GLY A 25 7.29 10.82 -24.33
C GLY A 25 6.20 11.39 -25.24
N SER A 26 4.98 11.61 -24.74
CA SER A 26 3.91 12.25 -25.51
C SER A 26 4.17 13.72 -25.85
N MET A 27 5.14 14.35 -25.18
CA MET A 27 5.60 15.71 -25.46
C MET A 27 6.82 15.71 -26.41
N GLY A 28 7.21 14.57 -26.98
CA GLY A 28 8.33 14.41 -27.89
C GLY A 28 9.70 14.38 -27.23
N LYS A 29 9.76 14.15 -25.93
CA LYS A 29 11.01 14.02 -25.17
C LYS A 29 11.57 12.62 -25.28
N ALA A 30 12.90 12.49 -25.45
CA ALA A 30 13.59 11.21 -25.41
C ALA A 30 13.59 10.66 -23.98
N VAL A 31 12.96 9.51 -23.77
CA VAL A 31 12.78 8.91 -22.45
C VAL A 31 13.34 7.50 -22.42
N ALA A 32 14.11 7.16 -21.38
CA ALA A 32 14.46 5.78 -21.03
C ALA A 32 13.67 5.32 -19.79
N MET A 33 12.99 4.18 -19.91
CA MET A 33 12.35 3.49 -18.80
C MET A 33 13.13 2.20 -18.52
N ILE A 34 13.62 2.03 -17.29
CA ILE A 34 14.42 0.88 -16.85
C ILE A 34 13.62 0.06 -15.84
N GLU A 35 13.49 -1.25 -16.08
CA GLU A 35 12.87 -2.20 -15.13
C GLU A 35 13.63 -3.52 -15.17
N GLU A 36 14.09 -3.99 -14.03
CA GLU A 36 14.91 -5.21 -13.95
C GLU A 36 14.12 -6.50 -14.19
N ASN A 37 12.81 -6.48 -13.89
CA ASN A 37 11.98 -7.69 -13.94
C ASN A 37 10.76 -7.49 -14.85
N PRO A 38 10.64 -8.22 -15.96
CA PRO A 38 9.51 -8.09 -16.88
C PRO A 38 8.16 -8.43 -16.24
N LEU A 39 8.16 -9.16 -15.11
CA LEU A 39 6.94 -9.41 -14.32
C LEU A 39 6.54 -8.21 -13.46
N MET A 40 7.33 -7.14 -13.43
CA MET A 40 7.08 -5.95 -12.63
C MET A 40 6.65 -4.73 -13.45
N TYR A 41 6.45 -4.85 -14.76
CA TYR A 41 5.91 -3.74 -15.56
C TYR A 41 4.58 -3.23 -15.00
N GLY A 42 4.54 -1.95 -14.65
CA GLY A 42 3.42 -1.33 -13.95
C GLY A 42 3.64 -1.16 -12.44
N GLY A 43 4.73 -1.74 -11.90
CA GLY A 43 5.18 -1.57 -10.51
C GLY A 43 4.44 -2.47 -9.50
N THR A 44 4.80 -2.27 -8.26
CA THR A 44 4.37 -3.04 -7.06
C THR A 44 2.85 -3.22 -6.97
N CYS A 45 2.08 -2.15 -7.15
CA CYS A 45 0.62 -2.18 -6.98
C CYS A 45 -0.07 -3.18 -7.91
N ILE A 46 0.35 -3.22 -9.18
CA ILE A 46 -0.27 -4.07 -10.22
C ILE A 46 0.15 -5.53 -10.05
N ASN A 47 1.41 -5.77 -9.70
CA ASN A 47 1.99 -7.10 -9.83
C ASN A 47 2.05 -7.90 -8.54
N ILE A 48 2.28 -7.23 -7.38
CA ILE A 48 2.59 -7.93 -6.13
C ILE A 48 1.89 -7.40 -4.87
N ALA A 49 1.08 -6.32 -4.97
CA ALA A 49 0.43 -5.72 -3.79
C ALA A 49 -1.07 -5.50 -3.98
N CYS A 50 -1.50 -4.26 -4.28
CA CYS A 50 -2.91 -3.87 -4.21
C CYS A 50 -3.81 -4.72 -5.12
N ILE A 51 -3.51 -4.77 -6.41
CA ILE A 51 -4.37 -5.41 -7.40
C ILE A 51 -4.45 -6.94 -7.20
N PRO A 52 -3.33 -7.69 -7.12
CA PRO A 52 -3.43 -9.12 -6.92
C PRO A 52 -4.13 -9.48 -5.60
N THR A 53 -3.78 -8.86 -4.48
CA THR A 53 -4.39 -9.18 -3.18
C THR A 53 -5.89 -8.89 -3.18
N LYS A 54 -6.33 -7.70 -3.67
CA LYS A 54 -7.75 -7.36 -3.72
C LYS A 54 -8.52 -8.23 -4.71
N THR A 55 -7.90 -8.64 -5.81
CA THR A 55 -8.48 -9.62 -6.74
C THR A 55 -8.73 -10.96 -6.04
N MET A 56 -7.76 -11.45 -5.25
CA MET A 56 -7.91 -12.67 -4.48
C MET A 56 -9.01 -12.56 -3.41
N ILE A 57 -9.05 -11.46 -2.65
CA ILE A 57 -10.08 -11.19 -1.63
C ILE A 57 -11.49 -11.21 -2.27
N VAL A 58 -11.67 -10.48 -3.38
CA VAL A 58 -12.96 -10.44 -4.09
C VAL A 58 -13.32 -11.79 -4.68
N ALA A 59 -12.38 -12.54 -5.24
CA ALA A 59 -12.62 -13.86 -5.79
C ALA A 59 -13.02 -14.86 -4.70
N ALA A 60 -12.33 -14.85 -3.55
CA ALA A 60 -12.66 -15.68 -2.40
C ALA A 60 -14.05 -15.31 -1.81
N SER A 61 -14.41 -14.03 -1.77
CA SER A 61 -15.73 -13.59 -1.30
C SER A 61 -16.89 -14.07 -2.20
N LYS A 62 -16.60 -14.36 -3.47
CA LYS A 62 -17.55 -14.95 -4.42
C LYS A 62 -17.65 -16.49 -4.33
N GLY A 63 -16.91 -17.11 -3.42
CA GLY A 63 -16.91 -18.55 -3.20
C GLY A 63 -16.09 -19.34 -4.23
N LEU A 64 -15.14 -18.70 -4.92
CA LEU A 64 -14.23 -19.41 -5.82
C LEU A 64 -13.26 -20.30 -5.02
N SER A 65 -12.89 -21.45 -5.59
CA SER A 65 -11.85 -22.31 -5.01
C SER A 65 -10.48 -21.65 -5.03
N TYR A 66 -9.54 -22.16 -4.24
CA TYR A 66 -8.19 -21.61 -4.15
C TYR A 66 -7.51 -21.50 -5.53
N ASP A 67 -7.55 -22.56 -6.34
CA ASP A 67 -6.96 -22.57 -7.68
C ASP A 67 -7.63 -21.55 -8.62
N GLN A 68 -8.95 -21.37 -8.51
CA GLN A 68 -9.67 -20.36 -9.26
C GLN A 68 -9.29 -18.95 -8.82
N VAL A 69 -9.05 -18.72 -7.52
CA VAL A 69 -8.59 -17.45 -6.97
C VAL A 69 -7.19 -17.11 -7.50
N LEU A 70 -6.26 -18.08 -7.50
CA LEU A 70 -4.90 -17.89 -8.07
C LEU A 70 -4.98 -17.59 -9.58
N ASN A 71 -5.79 -18.31 -10.32
CA ASN A 71 -5.97 -18.08 -11.76
C ASN A 71 -6.56 -16.68 -12.03
N GLN A 72 -7.60 -16.28 -11.29
CA GLN A 72 -8.23 -14.97 -11.44
C GLN A 72 -7.22 -13.84 -11.17
N ARG A 73 -6.38 -14.00 -10.14
CA ARG A 73 -5.28 -13.08 -9.85
C ARG A 73 -4.34 -12.96 -11.05
N GLU A 74 -3.88 -14.09 -11.62
CA GLU A 74 -2.94 -14.09 -12.75
C GLU A 74 -3.55 -13.44 -14.00
N VAL A 75 -4.80 -13.76 -14.33
CA VAL A 75 -5.51 -13.14 -15.45
C VAL A 75 -5.59 -11.62 -15.33
N VAL A 76 -5.89 -11.11 -14.13
CA VAL A 76 -6.02 -9.66 -13.90
C VAL A 76 -4.65 -8.99 -13.94
N THR A 77 -3.66 -9.55 -13.25
CA THR A 77 -2.32 -8.95 -13.15
C THR A 77 -1.60 -8.96 -14.50
N SER A 78 -1.61 -10.07 -15.23
CA SER A 78 -0.95 -10.16 -16.55
C SER A 78 -1.61 -9.21 -17.56
N ARG A 79 -2.93 -9.11 -17.58
CA ARG A 79 -3.63 -8.14 -18.44
C ARG A 79 -3.22 -6.70 -18.15
N LEU A 80 -3.15 -6.32 -16.87
CA LEU A 80 -2.77 -4.97 -16.48
C LEU A 80 -1.28 -4.70 -16.71
N ARG A 81 -0.43 -5.68 -16.47
CA ARG A 81 1.01 -5.63 -16.76
C ARG A 81 1.26 -5.35 -18.23
N ASN A 82 0.66 -6.15 -19.12
CA ASN A 82 0.78 -5.99 -20.56
C ASN A 82 0.26 -4.64 -21.06
N LYS A 83 -0.87 -4.16 -20.48
CA LYS A 83 -1.40 -2.82 -20.78
C LYS A 83 -0.39 -1.72 -20.40
N ASN A 84 0.25 -1.84 -19.23
CA ASN A 84 1.23 -0.83 -18.78
C ASN A 84 2.52 -0.87 -19.60
N PHE A 85 3.00 -2.04 -19.96
CA PHE A 85 4.14 -2.19 -20.86
C PHE A 85 3.85 -1.56 -22.23
N GLY A 86 2.76 -1.99 -22.88
CA GLY A 86 2.39 -1.48 -24.21
C GLY A 86 2.14 0.03 -24.27
N MET A 87 1.71 0.65 -23.15
CA MET A 87 1.55 2.11 -23.08
C MET A 87 2.88 2.86 -23.32
N LEU A 88 4.01 2.30 -22.90
CA LEU A 88 5.33 2.89 -23.11
C LEU A 88 6.01 2.34 -24.36
N ASP A 89 5.97 1.03 -24.58
CA ASP A 89 6.64 0.35 -25.69
C ASP A 89 6.14 0.79 -27.07
N THR A 90 4.89 1.24 -27.18
CA THR A 90 4.33 1.78 -28.43
C THR A 90 4.58 3.27 -28.63
N ASN A 91 5.23 3.96 -27.70
CA ASN A 91 5.56 5.36 -27.82
C ASN A 91 6.96 5.52 -28.45
N GLU A 92 7.05 6.10 -29.64
CA GLU A 92 8.29 6.26 -30.42
C GLU A 92 9.40 7.10 -29.71
N HIS A 93 9.03 7.84 -28.66
CA HIS A 93 9.96 8.63 -27.86
C HIS A 93 10.36 7.96 -26.54
N VAL A 94 9.92 6.71 -26.29
CA VAL A 94 10.20 5.98 -25.06
C VAL A 94 10.91 4.67 -25.37
N ASP A 95 12.13 4.51 -24.91
CA ASP A 95 12.84 3.23 -24.93
C ASP A 95 12.64 2.50 -23.59
N VAL A 96 12.14 1.27 -23.65
CA VAL A 96 12.00 0.43 -22.47
C VAL A 96 13.16 -0.55 -22.39
N TYR A 97 13.97 -0.43 -21.34
CA TYR A 97 15.08 -1.31 -21.03
C TYR A 97 14.67 -2.32 -19.95
N THR A 98 14.74 -3.61 -20.32
CA THR A 98 14.56 -4.70 -19.37
C THR A 98 15.91 -5.14 -18.85
N GLY A 99 16.30 -4.66 -17.68
CA GLY A 99 17.61 -4.93 -17.10
C GLY A 99 17.80 -4.20 -15.78
N HIS A 100 18.82 -4.61 -15.07
CA HIS A 100 19.21 -3.97 -13.80
C HIS A 100 19.90 -2.64 -14.08
N GLY A 101 19.40 -1.56 -13.48
CA GLY A 101 19.96 -0.21 -13.58
C GLY A 101 20.69 0.19 -12.31
N GLU A 102 21.97 0.61 -12.45
CA GLU A 102 22.82 1.01 -11.36
C GLU A 102 23.49 2.35 -11.67
N PHE A 103 23.43 3.32 -10.73
CA PHE A 103 24.13 4.57 -10.88
C PHE A 103 25.65 4.37 -10.90
N ILE A 104 26.32 4.96 -11.87
CA ILE A 104 27.79 5.02 -11.96
C ILE A 104 28.31 6.44 -11.74
N SER A 105 27.42 7.43 -11.80
CA SER A 105 27.63 8.83 -11.43
C SER A 105 26.30 9.50 -11.13
N ASN A 106 26.29 10.79 -10.76
CA ASN A 106 25.06 11.55 -10.48
C ASN A 106 24.06 11.57 -11.65
N LYS A 107 24.51 11.37 -12.89
CA LYS A 107 23.68 11.52 -14.10
C LYS A 107 23.82 10.36 -15.09
N GLU A 108 24.49 9.28 -14.69
CA GLU A 108 24.70 8.13 -15.54
C GLU A 108 24.28 6.85 -14.82
N ILE A 109 23.57 6.00 -15.57
CA ILE A 109 23.11 4.69 -15.11
C ILE A 109 23.66 3.62 -16.07
N ASP A 110 24.38 2.64 -15.53
CA ASP A 110 24.72 1.40 -16.25
C ASP A 110 23.51 0.46 -16.21
N VAL A 111 23.06 0.03 -17.38
CA VAL A 111 21.96 -0.94 -17.51
C VAL A 111 22.53 -2.26 -17.98
N THR A 112 22.38 -3.30 -17.15
CA THR A 112 22.82 -4.66 -17.46
C THR A 112 21.61 -5.54 -17.77
N ALA A 113 21.58 -6.10 -19.00
CA ALA A 113 20.55 -7.02 -19.49
C ALA A 113 21.22 -8.32 -19.99
N GLY A 114 21.34 -9.32 -19.12
CA GLY A 114 22.14 -10.52 -19.42
C GLY A 114 23.62 -10.20 -19.57
N GLU A 115 24.19 -10.45 -20.78
CA GLU A 115 25.58 -10.11 -21.10
C GLU A 115 25.73 -8.69 -21.67
N ASP A 116 24.63 -8.06 -22.07
CA ASP A 116 24.62 -6.72 -22.67
C ASP A 116 24.70 -5.64 -21.59
N LYS A 117 25.55 -4.64 -21.82
CA LYS A 117 25.70 -3.46 -20.98
C LYS A 117 25.63 -2.18 -21.82
N ILE A 118 24.87 -1.23 -21.32
CA ILE A 118 24.75 0.10 -21.92
C ILE A 118 24.75 1.17 -20.83
N VAL A 119 25.49 2.24 -21.06
CA VAL A 119 25.46 3.41 -20.20
C VAL A 119 24.43 4.42 -20.71
N LEU A 120 23.52 4.83 -19.86
CA LEU A 120 22.53 5.87 -20.15
C LEU A 120 22.87 7.13 -19.36
N SER A 121 22.92 8.29 -20.04
CA SER A 121 23.05 9.59 -19.38
C SER A 121 21.76 10.39 -19.54
N GLY A 122 21.35 11.15 -18.50
CA GLY A 122 20.10 11.88 -18.52
C GLY A 122 20.17 13.29 -17.94
N ASP A 123 19.45 14.22 -18.56
CA ASP A 123 19.28 15.57 -17.98
C ASP A 123 18.50 15.48 -16.66
N THR A 124 17.42 14.72 -16.68
CA THR A 124 16.58 14.42 -15.52
C THR A 124 16.53 12.93 -15.25
N ILE A 125 16.64 12.53 -13.97
CA ILE A 125 16.50 11.14 -13.55
C ILE A 125 15.40 11.02 -12.49
N ILE A 126 14.53 10.04 -12.66
CA ILE A 126 13.45 9.71 -11.72
C ILE A 126 13.73 8.34 -11.11
N ILE A 127 13.89 8.28 -9.80
CA ILE A 127 14.05 7.04 -9.05
C ILE A 127 12.66 6.63 -8.53
N ASN A 128 12.14 5.50 -9.02
CA ASN A 128 10.83 4.96 -8.65
C ASN A 128 10.90 3.45 -8.35
N THR A 129 11.98 3.02 -7.73
CA THR A 129 12.26 1.62 -7.37
C THR A 129 11.35 1.06 -6.27
N GLY A 130 10.58 1.93 -5.60
CA GLY A 130 9.55 1.54 -4.66
C GLY A 130 10.08 1.03 -3.32
N ALA A 131 9.47 -0.04 -2.79
CA ALA A 131 9.82 -0.64 -1.52
C ALA A 131 9.78 -2.17 -1.61
N VAL A 132 10.53 -2.84 -0.72
CA VAL A 132 10.60 -4.29 -0.58
C VAL A 132 10.12 -4.72 0.80
N ALA A 133 9.70 -5.99 0.94
CA ALA A 133 9.32 -6.55 2.22
C ALA A 133 10.51 -6.57 3.19
N ILE A 134 10.27 -6.30 4.46
CA ILE A 134 11.26 -6.45 5.52
C ILE A 134 11.25 -7.92 5.95
N LYS A 135 12.36 -8.61 5.76
CA LYS A 135 12.59 -9.91 6.39
C LYS A 135 12.84 -9.66 7.87
N PRO A 136 12.04 -10.24 8.79
CA PRO A 136 12.20 -9.97 10.22
C PRO A 136 13.54 -10.50 10.73
N ASN A 137 14.13 -9.80 11.69
CA ASN A 137 15.33 -10.27 12.38
C ASN A 137 14.91 -11.24 13.50
N ILE A 138 14.68 -12.49 13.13
CA ILE A 138 14.31 -13.59 14.04
C ILE A 138 15.34 -14.70 13.86
N ASP A 139 15.81 -15.27 14.96
CA ASP A 139 16.78 -16.36 14.91
C ASP A 139 16.26 -17.55 14.06
N GLY A 140 17.09 -18.03 13.13
CA GLY A 140 16.77 -19.12 12.21
C GLY A 140 16.06 -18.72 10.90
N ILE A 141 15.63 -17.46 10.70
CA ILE A 141 14.84 -17.05 9.53
C ILE A 141 15.61 -17.19 8.19
N ASP A 142 16.92 -17.17 8.21
CA ASP A 142 17.74 -17.30 6.98
C ASP A 142 17.95 -18.73 6.53
N THR A 143 17.70 -19.70 7.41
CA THR A 143 17.90 -21.13 7.16
C THR A 143 16.60 -21.92 7.11
N ALA A 144 15.53 -21.38 7.67
CA ALA A 144 14.21 -22.01 7.66
C ALA A 144 13.53 -21.91 6.29
N SER A 145 12.87 -22.98 5.85
CA SER A 145 12.08 -23.05 4.62
C SER A 145 10.60 -22.80 4.88
N ASP A 146 9.85 -22.49 3.81
CA ASP A 146 8.40 -22.26 3.80
C ASP A 146 7.96 -21.03 4.62
N PHE A 147 8.87 -20.04 4.72
CA PHE A 147 8.62 -18.69 5.19
C PHE A 147 8.55 -17.72 4.00
N TYR A 148 7.39 -17.15 3.76
CA TYR A 148 7.07 -16.35 2.59
C TYR A 148 6.80 -14.91 2.96
N ASN A 149 7.17 -13.97 2.11
CA ASN A 149 6.66 -12.60 2.16
C ASN A 149 5.31 -12.49 1.42
N SER A 150 4.72 -11.28 1.42
CA SER A 150 3.42 -11.02 0.80
C SER A 150 3.39 -11.19 -0.73
N THR A 151 4.54 -11.19 -1.40
CA THR A 151 4.66 -11.47 -2.85
C THR A 151 4.67 -12.97 -3.11
N GLU A 152 5.49 -13.69 -2.38
CA GLU A 152 5.72 -15.13 -2.56
C GLU A 152 4.49 -15.95 -2.20
N ILE A 153 3.82 -15.64 -1.08
CA ILE A 153 2.64 -16.36 -0.59
C ILE A 153 1.48 -16.38 -1.59
N GLN A 154 1.39 -15.38 -2.46
CA GLN A 154 0.37 -15.28 -3.52
C GLN A 154 0.54 -16.31 -4.62
N HIS A 155 1.69 -16.96 -4.69
CA HIS A 155 2.02 -17.98 -5.68
C HIS A 155 2.07 -19.38 -5.09
N LEU A 156 1.82 -19.51 -3.77
CA LEU A 156 1.89 -20.79 -3.08
C LEU A 156 0.85 -21.76 -3.63
N SER A 157 1.30 -22.97 -3.97
CA SER A 157 0.43 -24.08 -4.39
C SER A 157 1.12 -25.39 -3.95
N PRO A 158 0.38 -26.33 -3.37
CA PRO A 158 -1.07 -26.30 -3.09
C PRO A 158 -1.45 -25.34 -1.94
N GLN A 159 -2.76 -25.15 -1.72
CA GLN A 159 -3.27 -24.38 -0.59
C GLN A 159 -2.77 -24.98 0.74
N PRO A 160 -2.20 -24.17 1.64
CA PRO A 160 -1.82 -24.64 2.98
C PRO A 160 -3.07 -24.92 3.83
N SER A 161 -3.07 -26.03 4.58
CA SER A 161 -4.17 -26.32 5.53
C SER A 161 -4.04 -25.47 6.79
N THR A 162 -2.79 -25.10 7.15
CA THR A 162 -2.46 -24.26 8.30
C THR A 162 -1.48 -23.15 7.89
N LEU A 163 -1.73 -21.91 8.32
CA LEU A 163 -0.91 -20.75 8.01
C LEU A 163 -0.59 -19.95 9.27
N GLY A 164 0.69 -19.80 9.57
CA GLY A 164 1.18 -18.83 10.55
C GLY A 164 1.41 -17.47 9.89
N ILE A 165 1.04 -16.38 10.55
CA ILE A 165 1.30 -15.03 10.06
C ILE A 165 2.04 -14.24 11.12
N ILE A 166 3.24 -13.77 10.81
CA ILE A 166 4.05 -12.90 11.65
C ILE A 166 3.77 -11.45 11.27
N GLY A 167 3.06 -10.74 12.15
CA GLY A 167 2.68 -9.34 11.98
C GLY A 167 1.19 -9.14 11.72
N ALA A 168 0.54 -8.36 12.59
CA ALA A 168 -0.88 -8.01 12.56
C ALA A 168 -1.14 -6.60 11.96
N GLY A 169 -0.27 -6.17 11.05
CA GLY A 169 -0.49 -4.97 10.24
C GLY A 169 -1.52 -5.20 9.12
N PRO A 170 -1.85 -4.16 8.33
CA PRO A 170 -2.84 -4.27 7.25
C PRO A 170 -2.61 -5.44 6.30
N ILE A 171 -1.36 -5.67 5.86
CA ILE A 171 -1.02 -6.79 4.97
C ILE A 171 -1.31 -8.13 5.66
N GLY A 172 -0.82 -8.32 6.89
CA GLY A 172 -1.02 -9.58 7.62
C GLY A 172 -2.49 -9.91 7.84
N LEU A 173 -3.29 -8.92 8.22
CA LEU A 173 -4.72 -9.10 8.48
C LEU A 173 -5.55 -9.32 7.20
N GLU A 174 -5.20 -8.66 6.08
CA GLU A 174 -5.82 -8.91 4.78
C GLU A 174 -5.57 -10.37 4.33
N PHE A 175 -4.34 -10.86 4.44
CA PHE A 175 -4.03 -12.27 4.12
C PHE A 175 -4.65 -13.24 5.12
N ALA A 176 -4.71 -12.90 6.41
CA ALA A 176 -5.40 -13.72 7.41
C ALA A 176 -6.87 -13.94 7.03
N SER A 177 -7.60 -12.85 6.73
CA SER A 177 -9.00 -12.91 6.33
C SER A 177 -9.18 -13.66 4.99
N LEU A 178 -8.29 -13.45 4.01
CA LEU A 178 -8.30 -14.14 2.72
C LEU A 178 -8.15 -15.66 2.89
N TYR A 179 -7.11 -16.10 3.57
CA TYR A 179 -6.82 -17.53 3.73
C TYR A 179 -7.86 -18.24 4.63
N ALA A 180 -8.33 -17.58 5.68
CA ALA A 180 -9.42 -18.10 6.51
C ALA A 180 -10.71 -18.29 5.69
N LYS A 181 -11.04 -17.32 4.84
CA LYS A 181 -12.20 -17.40 3.92
C LYS A 181 -12.10 -18.58 2.94
N LEU A 182 -10.88 -18.96 2.57
CA LEU A 182 -10.61 -20.11 1.69
C LEU A 182 -10.52 -21.44 2.46
N GLY A 183 -10.69 -21.44 3.79
CA GLY A 183 -10.73 -22.64 4.62
C GLY A 183 -9.39 -23.05 5.24
N THR A 184 -8.35 -22.24 5.11
CA THR A 184 -7.06 -22.42 5.81
C THR A 184 -7.22 -22.04 7.29
N LYS A 185 -6.67 -22.83 8.21
CA LYS A 185 -6.57 -22.47 9.64
C LYS A 185 -5.45 -21.47 9.84
N VAL A 186 -5.80 -20.25 10.28
CA VAL A 186 -4.85 -19.14 10.40
C VAL A 186 -4.56 -18.80 11.84
N THR A 187 -3.27 -18.60 12.17
CA THR A 187 -2.81 -18.04 13.44
C THR A 187 -1.96 -16.80 13.18
N VAL A 188 -2.32 -15.67 13.76
CA VAL A 188 -1.60 -14.39 13.64
C VAL A 188 -0.81 -14.14 14.93
N PHE A 189 0.49 -13.87 14.78
CA PHE A 189 1.41 -13.50 15.86
C PHE A 189 1.61 -12.00 15.86
N ASN A 190 1.09 -11.33 16.90
CA ASN A 190 1.14 -9.90 17.08
C ASN A 190 2.01 -9.52 18.29
N ILE A 191 3.00 -8.68 18.09
CA ILE A 191 3.90 -8.20 19.15
C ILE A 191 3.23 -7.10 20.02
N GLU A 192 2.17 -6.48 19.52
CA GLU A 192 1.41 -5.45 20.24
C GLU A 192 0.30 -6.08 21.08
N SER A 193 -0.22 -5.32 22.04
CA SER A 193 -1.31 -5.75 22.93
C SER A 193 -2.68 -5.88 22.24
N SER A 194 -2.85 -5.24 21.09
CA SER A 194 -4.06 -5.33 20.25
C SER A 194 -3.71 -5.20 18.76
N ILE A 195 -4.56 -5.75 17.92
CA ILE A 195 -4.50 -5.49 16.48
C ILE A 195 -5.00 -4.06 16.19
N LEU A 196 -4.56 -3.49 15.05
CA LEU A 196 -5.03 -2.17 14.60
C LEU A 196 -4.90 -1.08 15.68
N LYS A 197 -3.87 -1.10 16.49
CA LYS A 197 -3.65 -0.22 17.66
C LYS A 197 -3.74 1.28 17.36
N ARG A 198 -3.58 1.68 16.11
CA ARG A 198 -3.69 3.08 15.66
C ARG A 198 -5.10 3.49 15.28
N GLU A 199 -6.06 2.56 15.31
CA GLU A 199 -7.46 2.79 14.96
C GLU A 199 -8.27 3.15 16.21
N GLU A 200 -9.49 3.65 15.99
CA GLU A 200 -10.44 3.91 17.08
C GLU A 200 -10.75 2.64 17.90
N PRO A 201 -10.94 2.74 19.22
CA PRO A 201 -11.16 1.58 20.07
C PRO A 201 -12.29 0.67 19.60
N ILE A 202 -13.43 1.24 19.17
CA ILE A 202 -14.56 0.47 18.65
C ILE A 202 -14.16 -0.37 17.43
N VAL A 203 -13.26 0.14 16.59
CA VAL A 203 -12.78 -0.59 15.40
C VAL A 203 -11.87 -1.74 15.80
N GLN A 204 -10.97 -1.53 16.78
CA GLN A 204 -10.10 -2.60 17.31
C GLN A 204 -10.92 -3.76 17.86
N GLU A 205 -11.96 -3.45 18.64
CA GLU A 205 -12.86 -4.43 19.24
C GLU A 205 -13.62 -5.21 18.16
N LEU A 206 -14.33 -4.52 17.26
CA LEU A 206 -15.10 -5.14 16.20
C LEU A 206 -14.23 -5.93 15.21
N ALA A 207 -13.03 -5.44 14.88
CA ALA A 207 -12.12 -6.17 14.00
C ALA A 207 -11.62 -7.46 14.64
N ASN A 208 -11.28 -7.42 15.93
CA ASN A 208 -10.88 -8.63 16.68
C ASN A 208 -12.02 -9.66 16.76
N GLU A 209 -13.25 -9.20 17.03
CA GLU A 209 -14.44 -10.04 17.02
C GLU A 209 -14.65 -10.70 15.66
N TYR A 210 -14.67 -9.91 14.57
CA TYR A 210 -14.98 -10.43 13.24
C TYR A 210 -13.89 -11.36 12.67
N LEU A 211 -12.63 -11.11 12.98
CA LEU A 211 -11.54 -12.01 12.60
C LEU A 211 -11.61 -13.33 13.39
N THR A 212 -11.96 -13.26 14.68
CA THR A 212 -12.17 -14.46 15.52
C THR A 212 -13.35 -15.29 15.01
N GLU A 213 -14.47 -14.65 14.64
CA GLU A 213 -15.62 -15.34 14.02
C GLU A 213 -15.29 -16.01 12.69
N GLN A 214 -14.31 -15.47 11.94
CA GLN A 214 -13.76 -16.12 10.73
C GLN A 214 -12.86 -17.33 11.06
N GLY A 215 -12.67 -17.67 12.33
CA GLY A 215 -11.83 -18.79 12.78
C GLY A 215 -10.35 -18.47 12.85
N ILE A 216 -9.97 -17.18 12.82
CA ILE A 216 -8.58 -16.74 12.93
C ILE A 216 -8.20 -16.68 14.43
N THR A 217 -7.10 -17.34 14.79
CA THR A 217 -6.50 -17.23 16.11
C THR A 217 -5.54 -16.03 16.12
N ILE A 218 -5.74 -15.08 17.03
CA ILE A 218 -4.86 -13.92 17.20
C ILE A 218 -4.14 -14.04 18.54
N LEU A 219 -2.81 -14.08 18.49
CA LEU A 219 -1.95 -14.10 19.68
C LEU A 219 -1.33 -12.72 19.83
N ASN A 220 -1.74 -11.97 20.82
CA ASN A 220 -1.19 -10.65 21.14
C ASN A 220 -0.05 -10.75 22.18
N ASP A 221 0.72 -9.67 22.35
CA ASP A 221 1.86 -9.58 23.27
C ASP A 221 2.88 -10.72 23.08
N VAL A 222 3.11 -11.09 21.81
CA VAL A 222 3.98 -12.22 21.49
C VAL A 222 5.45 -11.78 21.46
N THR A 223 6.29 -12.52 22.17
CA THR A 223 7.74 -12.48 22.00
C THR A 223 8.13 -13.59 21.03
N LEU A 224 8.54 -13.22 19.81
CA LEU A 224 9.06 -14.16 18.82
C LEU A 224 10.49 -14.54 19.19
N ASN A 225 10.74 -15.80 19.51
CA ASN A 225 12.03 -16.30 19.97
C ASN A 225 12.90 -16.76 18.78
N SER A 226 12.38 -17.67 17.97
CA SER A 226 13.08 -18.23 16.82
C SER A 226 12.10 -18.82 15.81
N VAL A 227 12.63 -19.15 14.64
CA VAL A 227 11.96 -19.95 13.63
C VAL A 227 12.86 -21.10 13.19
N SER A 228 12.27 -22.22 12.81
CA SER A 228 12.97 -23.43 12.38
C SER A 228 12.09 -24.29 11.49
N ASN A 229 12.55 -25.49 11.16
CA ASN A 229 11.71 -26.53 10.57
C ASN A 229 11.69 -27.79 11.45
N ASP A 230 10.53 -28.42 11.52
CA ASP A 230 10.35 -29.79 12.02
C ASP A 230 9.98 -30.68 10.83
N GLY A 231 10.95 -31.47 10.35
CA GLY A 231 10.86 -32.09 9.05
C GLY A 231 10.73 -31.05 7.94
N ASN A 232 9.65 -31.12 7.17
CA ASN A 232 9.35 -30.19 6.07
C ASN A 232 8.36 -29.08 6.48
N LYS A 233 8.07 -28.90 7.78
CA LYS A 233 7.10 -27.92 8.24
C LYS A 233 7.77 -26.75 8.96
N PRO A 234 7.45 -25.51 8.63
CA PRO A 234 7.93 -24.34 9.35
C PRO A 234 7.37 -24.31 10.78
N VAL A 235 8.22 -23.94 11.71
CA VAL A 235 7.93 -23.81 13.16
C VAL A 235 8.22 -22.39 13.60
N ILE A 236 7.27 -21.78 14.28
CA ILE A 236 7.46 -20.51 15.00
C ILE A 236 7.55 -20.84 16.50
N THR A 237 8.66 -20.44 17.13
CA THR A 237 8.77 -20.46 18.59
C THR A 237 8.41 -19.08 19.14
N ALA A 238 7.32 -19.01 19.87
CA ALA A 238 6.78 -17.76 20.42
C ALA A 238 6.39 -17.95 21.89
N ASN A 239 6.80 -17.03 22.76
CA ASN A 239 6.60 -17.13 24.22
C ASN A 239 7.08 -18.48 24.81
N GLY A 240 8.14 -19.05 24.21
CA GLY A 240 8.69 -20.36 24.60
C GLY A 240 7.87 -21.57 24.12
N GLN A 241 6.83 -21.39 23.33
CA GLN A 241 5.99 -22.45 22.77
C GLN A 241 6.21 -22.60 21.27
N ASN A 242 6.22 -23.84 20.77
CA ASN A 242 6.35 -24.16 19.35
C ASN A 242 4.98 -24.26 18.65
N TYR A 243 4.88 -23.64 17.49
CA TYR A 243 3.71 -23.65 16.61
C TYR A 243 4.14 -24.11 15.23
N THR A 244 3.60 -25.22 14.74
CA THR A 244 3.94 -25.84 13.46
C THR A 244 2.86 -25.56 12.42
N PHE A 245 3.26 -25.17 11.20
CA PHE A 245 2.37 -24.82 10.12
C PHE A 245 2.74 -25.54 8.81
N ASP A 246 1.89 -25.46 7.78
CA ASP A 246 2.24 -25.86 6.42
C ASP A 246 2.97 -24.72 5.67
N ALA A 247 2.70 -23.46 6.05
CA ALA A 247 3.40 -22.29 5.53
C ALA A 247 3.35 -21.15 6.57
N VAL A 248 4.31 -20.23 6.48
CA VAL A 248 4.35 -19.01 7.30
C VAL A 248 4.48 -17.78 6.40
N LEU A 249 3.63 -16.78 6.62
CA LEU A 249 3.75 -15.44 6.04
C LEU A 249 4.43 -14.50 7.03
N TYR A 250 5.50 -13.83 6.66
CA TYR A 250 5.97 -12.66 7.40
C TYR A 250 5.50 -11.36 6.73
N ALA A 251 4.78 -10.53 7.50
CA ALA A 251 4.18 -9.27 7.10
C ALA A 251 4.61 -8.14 8.06
N THR A 252 5.93 -8.04 8.28
CA THR A 252 6.57 -7.19 9.30
C THR A 252 6.92 -5.79 8.81
N GLY A 253 6.38 -5.39 7.65
CA GLY A 253 6.56 -4.07 7.05
C GLY A 253 7.33 -4.09 5.74
N ARG A 254 7.58 -2.89 5.23
CA ARG A 254 8.31 -2.65 3.97
C ARG A 254 9.34 -1.55 4.17
N LYS A 255 10.45 -1.62 3.46
CA LYS A 255 11.51 -0.60 3.44
C LYS A 255 11.78 -0.11 2.02
N PRO A 256 12.28 1.11 1.84
CA PRO A 256 12.67 1.65 0.54
C PRO A 256 13.63 0.71 -0.20
N ASN A 257 13.43 0.56 -1.51
CA ASN A 257 14.28 -0.26 -2.36
C ASN A 257 15.43 0.58 -2.95
N THR A 258 16.45 0.79 -2.15
CA THR A 258 17.64 1.59 -2.46
C THR A 258 18.93 0.77 -2.48
N VAL A 259 18.82 -0.52 -2.27
CA VAL A 259 19.97 -1.45 -2.27
C VAL A 259 20.30 -1.85 -3.71
N ASN A 260 21.59 -1.93 -4.03
CA ASN A 260 22.10 -2.37 -5.34
C ASN A 260 21.64 -1.49 -6.53
N ILE A 261 21.40 -0.21 -6.31
CA ILE A 261 21.14 0.75 -7.39
C ILE A 261 22.27 1.78 -7.56
N GLY A 262 23.43 1.55 -6.90
CA GLY A 262 24.65 2.34 -7.07
C GLY A 262 24.61 3.73 -6.44
N LEU A 263 23.80 3.96 -5.38
CA LEU A 263 23.74 5.27 -4.72
C LEU A 263 25.08 5.72 -4.14
N GLU A 264 25.95 4.79 -3.77
CA GLU A 264 27.31 5.04 -3.29
C GLU A 264 28.22 5.73 -4.34
N ASN A 265 27.85 5.68 -5.60
CA ASN A 265 28.55 6.36 -6.70
C ASN A 265 28.01 7.78 -6.95
N THR A 266 27.14 8.27 -6.08
CA THR A 266 26.41 9.53 -6.26
C THR A 266 26.46 10.40 -4.98
N ASP A 267 26.06 11.66 -5.13
CA ASP A 267 25.86 12.58 -3.97
C ASP A 267 24.40 12.50 -3.43
N ILE A 268 23.62 11.47 -3.81
CA ILE A 268 22.26 11.27 -3.32
C ILE A 268 22.30 10.82 -1.86
N THR A 269 21.59 11.55 -1.00
CA THR A 269 21.53 11.24 0.44
C THR A 269 20.30 10.38 0.79
N THR A 270 20.51 9.47 1.73
CA THR A 270 19.43 8.66 2.31
C THR A 270 19.32 8.91 3.82
N ASN A 271 18.13 8.68 4.38
CA ASN A 271 17.93 8.71 5.82
C ASN A 271 18.27 7.37 6.48
N GLU A 272 18.17 7.28 7.82
CA GLU A 272 18.46 6.08 8.61
C GLU A 272 17.63 4.85 8.22
N ARG A 273 16.47 5.05 7.58
CA ARG A 273 15.60 3.96 7.07
C ARG A 273 15.91 3.57 5.63
N GLY A 274 16.95 4.17 5.04
CA GLY A 274 17.36 3.93 3.65
C GLY A 274 16.51 4.63 2.60
N ALA A 275 15.60 5.53 2.98
CA ALA A 275 14.81 6.31 2.02
C ALA A 275 15.62 7.47 1.47
N ILE A 276 15.46 7.76 0.17
CA ILE A 276 16.08 8.92 -0.47
C ILE A 276 15.47 10.19 0.10
N VAL A 277 16.32 11.08 0.62
CA VAL A 277 15.89 12.39 1.14
C VAL A 277 15.55 13.30 -0.03
N VAL A 278 14.37 13.91 0.03
CA VAL A 278 13.87 14.81 -1.02
C VAL A 278 13.41 16.15 -0.43
N ASN A 279 13.43 17.17 -1.27
CA ASN A 279 12.83 18.48 -0.98
C ASN A 279 11.30 18.45 -1.28
N ASP A 280 10.66 19.61 -1.14
CA ASP A 280 9.19 19.74 -1.32
C ASP A 280 8.69 19.43 -2.73
N THR A 281 9.59 19.38 -3.72
CA THR A 281 9.26 19.01 -5.11
C THR A 281 9.68 17.59 -5.49
N CYS A 282 9.99 16.75 -4.50
CA CYS A 282 10.53 15.40 -4.64
C CYS A 282 11.93 15.34 -5.26
N GLU A 283 12.67 16.46 -5.35
CA GLU A 283 14.06 16.48 -5.84
C GLU A 283 15.01 16.03 -4.72
N SER A 284 15.98 15.20 -5.07
CA SER A 284 17.01 14.71 -4.15
C SER A 284 18.07 15.77 -3.83
N SER A 285 19.14 15.40 -3.12
CA SER A 285 20.32 16.24 -2.95
C SER A 285 21.09 16.55 -4.24
N VAL A 286 20.82 15.82 -5.31
CA VAL A 286 21.42 16.02 -6.65
C VAL A 286 20.44 16.76 -7.56
N PRO A 287 20.76 17.96 -8.06
CA PRO A 287 19.87 18.71 -8.95
C PRO A 287 19.46 17.92 -10.20
N GLY A 288 18.15 17.93 -10.49
CA GLY A 288 17.55 17.19 -11.60
C GLY A 288 17.48 15.66 -11.38
N VAL A 289 17.66 15.19 -10.13
CA VAL A 289 17.39 13.80 -9.74
C VAL A 289 16.27 13.79 -8.72
N TYR A 290 15.18 13.11 -9.02
CA TYR A 290 13.96 13.05 -8.22
C TYR A 290 13.72 11.63 -7.69
N ALA A 291 13.16 11.51 -6.50
CA ALA A 291 12.72 10.22 -5.95
C ALA A 291 11.23 10.27 -5.62
N VAL A 292 10.46 9.35 -6.21
CA VAL A 292 9.00 9.36 -6.16
C VAL A 292 8.41 8.02 -5.72
N GLY A 293 7.31 8.06 -4.98
CA GLY A 293 6.67 6.89 -4.38
C GLY A 293 7.44 6.36 -3.17
N ASP A 294 7.29 5.07 -2.88
CA ASP A 294 7.74 4.46 -1.63
C ASP A 294 9.24 4.64 -1.34
N VAL A 295 10.06 4.85 -2.38
CA VAL A 295 11.51 5.00 -2.26
C VAL A 295 11.94 6.28 -1.51
N ASN A 296 11.09 7.32 -1.49
CA ASN A 296 11.35 8.57 -0.76
C ASN A 296 10.91 8.53 0.72
N GLY A 297 10.36 7.38 1.18
CA GLY A 297 9.97 7.18 2.57
C GLY A 297 8.66 7.83 3.00
N GLY A 298 7.91 8.43 2.09
CA GLY A 298 6.55 8.93 2.32
C GLY A 298 5.53 7.81 2.52
N PRO A 299 4.23 8.13 2.65
CA PRO A 299 3.18 7.13 2.78
C PRO A 299 3.15 6.16 1.59
N GLN A 300 3.24 4.85 1.86
CA GLN A 300 3.41 3.81 0.84
C GLN A 300 2.07 3.43 0.18
N PHE A 301 1.52 4.35 -0.64
CA PHE A 301 0.29 4.14 -1.38
C PHE A 301 0.45 4.53 -2.85
N THR A 302 -0.21 3.80 -3.73
CA THR A 302 -0.16 4.05 -5.18
C THR A 302 -0.65 5.45 -5.56
N TYR A 303 -1.66 5.97 -4.87
CA TYR A 303 -2.18 7.32 -5.10
C TYR A 303 -1.23 8.41 -4.59
N ILE A 304 -0.37 8.11 -3.60
CA ILE A 304 0.72 9.00 -3.18
C ILE A 304 1.80 9.06 -4.26
N SER A 305 2.19 7.90 -4.81
CA SER A 305 3.10 7.88 -5.96
C SER A 305 2.53 8.65 -7.17
N LEU A 306 1.21 8.56 -7.42
CA LEU A 306 0.55 9.37 -8.46
C LEU A 306 0.54 10.87 -8.12
N ASP A 307 0.48 11.21 -6.85
CA ASP A 307 0.54 12.59 -6.39
C ASP A 307 1.96 13.17 -6.53
N ASP A 308 3.00 12.36 -6.22
CA ASP A 308 4.40 12.71 -6.50
C ASP A 308 4.62 12.99 -8.00
N PHE A 309 3.99 12.19 -8.89
CA PHE A 309 3.99 12.50 -10.33
C PHE A 309 3.48 13.92 -10.61
N ARG A 310 2.38 14.35 -9.99
CA ARG A 310 1.82 15.70 -10.22
C ARG A 310 2.78 16.80 -9.77
N ILE A 311 3.43 16.59 -8.62
CA ILE A 311 4.43 17.51 -8.07
C ILE A 311 5.62 17.63 -9.00
N VAL A 312 6.24 16.51 -9.35
CA VAL A 312 7.44 16.49 -10.22
C VAL A 312 7.12 17.01 -11.61
N PHE A 313 5.99 16.61 -12.21
CA PHE A 313 5.57 17.10 -13.53
C PHE A 313 5.36 18.62 -13.50
N GLY A 314 4.71 19.15 -12.47
CA GLY A 314 4.54 20.59 -12.25
C GLY A 314 5.86 21.32 -12.13
N ALA A 315 6.79 20.80 -11.32
CA ALA A 315 8.13 21.37 -11.13
C ALA A 315 8.94 21.41 -12.45
N LEU A 316 8.95 20.30 -13.21
CA LEU A 316 9.70 20.19 -14.47
C LEU A 316 9.10 20.99 -15.61
N THR A 317 7.81 21.29 -15.58
CA THR A 317 7.13 22.09 -16.65
C THR A 317 6.95 23.56 -16.31
N GLY A 318 7.38 23.99 -15.11
CA GLY A 318 7.25 25.36 -14.65
C GLY A 318 5.82 25.77 -14.24
N ASN A 319 4.88 24.82 -14.15
CA ASN A 319 3.48 25.05 -13.78
C ASN A 319 3.17 24.61 -12.34
N GLY A 320 4.20 24.24 -11.53
CA GLY A 320 4.03 23.62 -10.22
C GLY A 320 3.98 24.66 -9.11
N GLN A 321 2.77 24.92 -8.58
CA GLN A 321 2.61 25.57 -7.27
C GLN A 321 2.35 24.55 -6.15
N TYR A 322 1.92 23.31 -6.50
CA TYR A 322 1.60 22.23 -5.57
C TYR A 322 2.85 21.43 -5.21
N THR A 323 3.06 21.21 -3.92
CA THR A 323 4.26 20.58 -3.35
C THR A 323 3.88 19.53 -2.30
N LEU A 324 4.88 18.83 -1.75
CA LEU A 324 4.67 17.89 -0.64
C LEU A 324 4.04 18.57 0.60
N LYS A 325 4.28 19.87 0.83
CA LYS A 325 3.69 20.62 1.95
C LYS A 325 2.19 20.83 1.81
N ASP A 326 1.68 20.84 0.59
CA ASP A 326 0.25 21.03 0.31
C ASP A 326 -0.55 19.73 0.46
N ARG A 327 0.15 18.59 0.53
CA ARG A 327 -0.46 17.27 0.70
C ARG A 327 -1.05 17.13 2.11
N LYS A 328 -2.36 16.98 2.21
CA LYS A 328 -3.07 16.84 3.48
C LYS A 328 -4.19 15.78 3.36
N ASN A 329 -4.75 15.40 4.50
CA ASN A 329 -5.93 14.54 4.59
C ASN A 329 -5.80 13.27 3.73
N ILE A 330 -4.73 12.49 3.94
CA ILE A 330 -4.48 11.26 3.20
C ILE A 330 -5.41 10.17 3.75
N PRO A 331 -6.40 9.69 2.98
CA PRO A 331 -7.23 8.58 3.40
C PRO A 331 -6.48 7.26 3.19
N TYR A 332 -6.83 6.22 3.93
CA TYR A 332 -6.37 4.87 3.64
C TYR A 332 -7.45 3.84 3.90
N THR A 333 -7.28 2.66 3.30
CA THR A 333 -8.19 1.53 3.49
C THR A 333 -7.39 0.25 3.72
N THR A 334 -7.78 -0.49 4.76
CA THR A 334 -7.39 -1.88 4.97
C THR A 334 -8.55 -2.75 4.50
N PHE A 335 -8.30 -3.64 3.53
CA PHE A 335 -9.34 -4.44 2.88
C PHE A 335 -9.64 -5.71 3.67
N LEU A 336 -10.08 -5.52 4.92
CA LEU A 336 -10.70 -6.56 5.74
C LEU A 336 -12.09 -6.91 5.19
N THR A 337 -12.79 -7.79 5.87
CA THR A 337 -14.18 -8.12 5.58
C THR A 337 -15.04 -7.79 6.81
N PRO A 338 -15.70 -6.58 6.78
CA PRO A 338 -15.78 -5.57 5.73
C PRO A 338 -14.51 -4.70 5.62
N PRO A 339 -14.37 -3.83 4.58
CA PRO A 339 -13.27 -2.86 4.49
C PRO A 339 -13.29 -1.82 5.61
N LEU A 340 -12.11 -1.47 6.11
CA LEU A 340 -11.87 -0.41 7.07
C LEU A 340 -11.18 0.77 6.39
N ALA A 341 -11.83 1.92 6.33
CA ALA A 341 -11.27 3.14 5.77
C ALA A 341 -11.17 4.24 6.83
N ARG A 342 -10.06 5.01 6.83
CA ARG A 342 -9.86 6.14 7.73
C ARG A 342 -9.23 7.33 7.02
N ILE A 343 -9.56 8.51 7.55
CA ILE A 343 -8.92 9.79 7.18
C ILE A 343 -8.78 10.68 8.41
N GLY A 344 -7.70 11.44 8.48
CA GLY A 344 -7.48 12.44 9.52
C GLY A 344 -7.15 11.82 10.90
N LEU A 345 -7.56 12.50 11.95
CA LEU A 345 -7.23 12.21 13.35
C LEU A 345 -8.23 11.23 13.96
N THR A 346 -7.76 10.36 14.85
CA THR A 346 -8.63 9.69 15.82
C THR A 346 -9.10 10.71 16.89
N GLU A 347 -10.08 10.35 17.70
CA GLU A 347 -10.50 11.16 18.84
C GLU A 347 -9.33 11.43 19.79
N GLU A 348 -8.56 10.39 20.13
CA GLU A 348 -7.39 10.50 20.98
C GLU A 348 -6.32 11.42 20.37
N ASP A 349 -5.99 11.24 19.07
CA ASP A 349 -5.04 12.10 18.37
C ASP A 349 -5.48 13.57 18.37
N ALA A 350 -6.77 13.83 18.18
CA ALA A 350 -7.30 15.18 18.18
C ALA A 350 -7.21 15.84 19.57
N ILE A 351 -7.59 15.12 20.62
CA ILE A 351 -7.47 15.59 22.02
C ILE A 351 -6.00 15.86 22.36
N ASN A 352 -5.09 14.94 22.01
CA ASN A 352 -3.65 15.09 22.27
C ASN A 352 -3.03 16.28 21.52
N LYS A 353 -3.62 16.71 20.41
CA LYS A 353 -3.26 17.93 19.67
C LYS A 353 -3.91 19.21 20.22
N GLY A 354 -4.73 19.09 21.27
CA GLY A 354 -5.36 20.23 21.95
C GLY A 354 -6.67 20.70 21.33
N TYR A 355 -7.29 19.91 20.46
CA TYR A 355 -8.64 20.24 19.93
C TYR A 355 -9.73 19.96 20.96
N THR A 356 -10.72 20.85 21.04
CA THR A 356 -12.01 20.53 21.65
C THR A 356 -12.85 19.77 20.63
N VAL A 357 -13.23 18.53 20.93
CA VAL A 357 -13.87 17.64 19.96
C VAL A 357 -15.33 17.33 20.29
N LYS A 358 -16.13 17.16 19.24
CA LYS A 358 -17.40 16.42 19.26
C LYS A 358 -17.19 15.14 18.48
N THR A 359 -17.66 14.02 19.00
CA THR A 359 -17.57 12.72 18.33
C THR A 359 -18.91 12.02 18.29
N LYS A 360 -19.12 11.21 17.26
CA LYS A 360 -20.28 10.32 17.18
C LYS A 360 -19.90 9.01 16.56
N GLU A 361 -20.47 7.94 17.11
CA GLU A 361 -20.35 6.59 16.61
C GLU A 361 -21.71 6.05 16.19
N MET A 362 -21.75 5.25 15.13
CA MET A 362 -22.93 4.54 14.67
C MET A 362 -22.57 3.13 14.25
N LEU A 363 -23.28 2.14 14.78
CA LEU A 363 -23.15 0.76 14.32
C LEU A 363 -23.83 0.58 12.96
N VAL A 364 -23.17 -0.15 12.07
CA VAL A 364 -23.69 -0.48 10.72
C VAL A 364 -25.04 -1.21 10.81
N ALA A 365 -25.27 -2.00 11.85
CA ALA A 365 -26.54 -2.67 12.11
C ALA A 365 -27.76 -1.74 12.24
N THR A 366 -27.55 -0.45 12.46
CA THR A 366 -28.66 0.56 12.52
C THR A 366 -28.99 1.16 11.17
N MET A 367 -28.22 0.86 10.11
CA MET A 367 -28.30 1.50 8.81
C MET A 367 -29.22 0.71 7.85
N PRO A 368 -30.25 1.34 7.24
CA PRO A 368 -31.19 0.63 6.36
C PRO A 368 -30.52 -0.11 5.20
N ARG A 369 -29.50 0.47 4.56
CA ARG A 369 -28.78 -0.17 3.47
C ARG A 369 -28.03 -1.42 3.90
N ALA A 370 -27.56 -1.49 5.14
CA ALA A 370 -26.88 -2.67 5.68
C ALA A 370 -27.83 -3.88 5.73
N HIS A 371 -29.11 -3.66 6.09
CA HIS A 371 -30.15 -4.69 6.06
C HIS A 371 -30.45 -5.16 4.62
N VAL A 372 -30.49 -4.24 3.65
CA VAL A 372 -30.66 -4.61 2.24
C VAL A 372 -29.49 -5.45 1.72
N ASN A 373 -28.28 -5.14 2.18
CA ASN A 373 -27.07 -5.88 1.81
C ASN A 373 -26.91 -7.22 2.56
N ASP A 374 -27.78 -7.48 3.56
CA ASP A 374 -27.65 -8.59 4.51
C ASP A 374 -26.26 -8.65 5.17
N TYR A 375 -25.72 -7.47 5.55
CA TYR A 375 -24.40 -7.35 6.13
C TYR A 375 -24.36 -6.24 7.18
N LEU A 376 -24.51 -6.63 8.46
CA LEU A 376 -24.74 -5.73 9.59
C LEU A 376 -23.47 -5.39 10.38
N LYS A 377 -22.29 -5.87 9.92
CA LYS A 377 -21.02 -5.71 10.63
C LYS A 377 -20.38 -4.37 10.35
N GLY A 378 -19.85 -3.73 11.41
CA GLY A 378 -19.05 -2.54 11.35
C GLY A 378 -19.61 -1.34 12.11
N ALA A 379 -18.88 -0.23 11.99
CA ALA A 379 -19.23 1.04 12.64
C ALA A 379 -18.70 2.22 11.81
N PHE A 380 -19.37 3.37 11.94
CA PHE A 380 -18.87 4.67 11.52
C PHE A 380 -18.53 5.50 12.75
N LYS A 381 -17.42 6.26 12.69
CA LYS A 381 -17.08 7.27 13.67
C LYS A 381 -16.61 8.55 12.98
N ILE A 382 -17.03 9.69 13.52
CA ILE A 382 -16.58 11.02 13.06
C ILE A 382 -16.04 11.81 14.25
N VAL A 383 -14.96 12.56 14.00
CA VAL A 383 -14.32 13.48 14.93
C VAL A 383 -14.37 14.88 14.35
N VAL A 384 -14.98 15.79 15.08
CA VAL A 384 -15.27 17.17 14.65
C VAL A 384 -14.66 18.16 15.64
N ASN A 385 -14.07 19.25 15.14
CA ASN A 385 -13.65 20.38 15.96
C ASN A 385 -14.88 21.14 16.46
N ALA A 386 -15.07 21.20 17.78
CA ALA A 386 -16.21 21.84 18.40
C ALA A 386 -16.25 23.37 18.21
N ASP A 387 -15.09 23.99 17.94
CA ASP A 387 -14.94 25.45 17.86
C ASP A 387 -15.33 26.01 16.46
N ASN A 388 -15.20 25.20 15.40
CA ASN A 388 -15.40 25.66 14.02
C ASN A 388 -16.20 24.69 13.13
N ASP A 389 -16.70 23.60 13.70
CA ASP A 389 -17.50 22.56 13.05
C ASP A 389 -16.79 21.81 11.88
N LEU A 390 -15.46 21.94 11.74
CA LEU A 390 -14.71 21.24 10.71
C LEU A 390 -14.44 19.79 11.12
N ILE A 391 -14.44 18.90 10.13
CA ILE A 391 -14.12 17.48 10.33
C ILE A 391 -12.62 17.35 10.53
N LEU A 392 -12.20 16.77 11.66
CA LEU A 392 -10.81 16.45 11.98
C LEU A 392 -10.43 15.04 11.54
N GLY A 393 -11.39 14.13 11.52
CA GLY A 393 -11.18 12.77 11.07
C GLY A 393 -12.46 11.95 11.02
N ALA A 394 -12.39 10.83 10.31
CA ALA A 394 -13.46 9.84 10.27
C ALA A 394 -12.91 8.44 10.04
N THR A 395 -13.57 7.47 10.64
CA THR A 395 -13.31 6.04 10.46
C THR A 395 -14.61 5.36 10.05
N LEU A 396 -14.56 4.66 8.91
CA LEU A 396 -15.68 3.93 8.34
C LEU A 396 -15.27 2.45 8.22
N TYR A 397 -15.93 1.59 8.97
CA TYR A 397 -15.72 0.15 8.93
C TYR A 397 -16.98 -0.52 8.42
N SER A 398 -17.11 -0.70 7.10
CA SER A 398 -18.32 -1.22 6.45
C SER A 398 -18.08 -1.59 5.00
N GLN A 399 -19.04 -2.26 4.38
CA GLN A 399 -19.09 -2.37 2.92
C GLN A 399 -19.14 -0.98 2.29
N GLY A 400 -18.28 -0.73 1.28
CA GLY A 400 -18.19 0.54 0.57
C GLY A 400 -17.43 1.65 1.32
N ALA A 401 -16.81 1.35 2.47
CA ALA A 401 -16.03 2.33 3.23
C ALA A 401 -14.92 2.96 2.40
N GLU A 402 -14.28 2.17 1.52
CA GLU A 402 -13.22 2.59 0.59
C GLU A 402 -13.66 3.66 -0.41
N GLU A 403 -14.94 3.70 -0.75
CA GLU A 403 -15.53 4.73 -1.62
C GLU A 403 -16.02 5.92 -0.80
N LEU A 404 -16.71 5.66 0.30
CA LEU A 404 -17.32 6.69 1.14
C LEU A 404 -16.32 7.64 1.78
N ILE A 405 -15.13 7.13 2.17
CA ILE A 405 -14.10 7.95 2.79
C ILE A 405 -13.64 9.11 1.90
N ASN A 406 -13.78 8.99 0.58
CA ASN A 406 -13.46 10.05 -0.36
C ASN A 406 -14.42 11.23 -0.29
N LEU A 407 -15.68 11.04 0.13
CA LEU A 407 -16.63 12.13 0.39
C LEU A 407 -16.16 12.96 1.59
N ILE A 408 -15.73 12.29 2.65
CA ILE A 408 -15.16 12.96 3.83
C ILE A 408 -13.88 13.72 3.45
N LYS A 409 -13.00 13.11 2.64
CA LYS A 409 -11.80 13.78 2.14
C LYS A 409 -12.14 15.07 1.39
N MET A 410 -13.12 15.04 0.49
CA MET A 410 -13.54 16.24 -0.25
C MET A 410 -14.02 17.34 0.69
N ALA A 411 -14.75 17.00 1.75
CA ALA A 411 -15.19 17.97 2.75
C ALA A 411 -14.01 18.56 3.53
N MET A 412 -13.10 17.70 4.01
CA MET A 412 -11.92 18.14 4.77
C MET A 412 -11.00 19.04 3.93
N ASP A 413 -10.76 18.69 2.67
CA ASP A 413 -9.87 19.45 1.78
C ASP A 413 -10.42 20.84 1.45
N ASN A 414 -11.75 20.99 1.44
CA ASN A 414 -12.45 22.23 1.11
C ASN A 414 -13.00 22.95 2.34
N ASN A 415 -12.64 22.52 3.57
CA ASN A 415 -13.12 23.08 4.81
C ASN A 415 -14.67 23.13 4.91
N ILE A 416 -15.33 22.11 4.37
CA ILE A 416 -16.78 21.96 4.46
C ILE A 416 -17.12 21.45 5.87
N PRO A 417 -17.98 22.17 6.65
CA PRO A 417 -18.32 21.75 7.99
C PRO A 417 -19.20 20.48 7.99
N TYR A 418 -19.18 19.73 9.10
CA TYR A 418 -20.00 18.52 9.25
C TYR A 418 -21.49 18.76 9.06
N THR A 419 -21.97 19.97 9.36
CA THR A 419 -23.37 20.38 9.20
C THR A 419 -23.85 20.32 7.74
N TYR A 420 -22.93 20.35 6.77
CA TYR A 420 -23.25 20.10 5.37
C TYR A 420 -23.75 18.68 5.18
N PHE A 421 -23.04 17.68 5.69
CA PHE A 421 -23.47 16.28 5.63
C PHE A 421 -24.78 16.06 6.40
N LYS A 422 -24.95 16.69 7.56
CA LYS A 422 -26.20 16.62 8.33
C LYS A 422 -27.43 17.01 7.49
N ASN A 423 -27.28 18.00 6.62
CA ASN A 423 -28.38 18.58 5.87
C ASN A 423 -28.40 18.21 4.37
N GLN A 424 -27.42 17.42 3.91
CA GLN A 424 -27.28 16.96 2.53
C GLN A 424 -28.43 16.03 2.13
N ILE A 425 -28.88 16.15 0.87
CA ILE A 425 -29.78 15.15 0.27
C ILE A 425 -28.94 14.04 -0.33
N PHE A 426 -29.11 12.84 0.17
CA PHE A 426 -28.49 11.62 -0.37
C PHE A 426 -29.53 10.76 -1.08
N THR A 427 -29.08 9.95 -2.05
CA THR A 427 -29.92 8.90 -2.64
C THR A 427 -30.22 7.81 -1.60
N HIS A 428 -31.43 7.24 -1.65
CA HIS A 428 -31.91 6.18 -0.75
C HIS A 428 -32.23 4.89 -1.53
N PRO A 429 -31.92 3.67 -1.02
CA PRO A 429 -31.11 3.40 0.17
C PRO A 429 -29.62 3.28 -0.18
N THR A 430 -28.75 3.98 0.51
CA THR A 430 -27.30 3.93 0.33
C THR A 430 -26.57 3.91 1.68
N MET A 431 -25.28 3.48 1.68
CA MET A 431 -24.46 3.65 2.88
C MET A 431 -24.13 5.13 3.13
N ALA A 432 -24.05 5.95 2.07
CA ALA A 432 -23.70 7.37 2.15
C ALA A 432 -24.73 8.21 2.90
N GLU A 433 -26.03 7.90 2.81
CA GLU A 433 -27.09 8.68 3.50
C GLU A 433 -26.94 8.67 5.02
N ASN A 434 -26.28 7.62 5.58
CA ASN A 434 -26.05 7.54 7.02
C ASN A 434 -25.04 8.60 7.54
N LEU A 435 -24.38 9.33 6.64
CA LEU A 435 -23.63 10.54 7.01
C LEU A 435 -24.54 11.65 7.55
N ASN A 436 -25.85 11.69 7.18
CA ASN A 436 -26.81 12.59 7.82
C ASN A 436 -26.92 12.29 9.31
N ASP A 437 -27.15 11.03 9.64
CA ASP A 437 -27.33 10.60 11.03
C ASP A 437 -26.01 10.65 11.81
N LEU A 438 -24.90 10.25 11.20
CA LEU A 438 -23.57 10.35 11.81
C LEU A 438 -23.22 11.80 12.17
N CYS A 439 -23.62 12.76 11.35
CA CYS A 439 -23.39 14.18 11.56
C CYS A 439 -24.52 14.89 12.33
N ASN A 440 -25.49 14.17 12.85
CA ASN A 440 -26.57 14.74 13.67
C ASN A 440 -26.24 14.63 15.15
N PHE A 441 -25.41 15.54 15.65
CA PHE A 441 -25.04 15.67 17.07
C PHE A 441 -26.17 16.23 17.89
#